data_b679a4fe200ef3c332f60166e7248fc8
#
_entry.id   b679a4fe200ef3c332f60166e7248fc8
#
_cell.length_a   1.000
_cell.length_b   1.000
_cell.length_c   1.000
_cell.angle_alpha   90.00
_cell.angle_beta   90.00
_cell.angle_gamma   90.00
#
_symmetry.space_group_name_H-M   'P 1'
#
loop_
_entity.id
_entity.type
_entity.pdbx_description
1 polymer ?
#
loop_
_entity_poly.entity_id
_entity_poly.type
_entity_poly.pdbx_seq_one_letter_code
_entity_poly.pdbx_strand_id
1 'polypeptide(L)'
;MKTRKHTLALMAFFIGVTNVFAQIEGDKIFKNTQILTIELTFHQTSFFDSLEANYLTAEYMKADLVLTDSTGTYSYPEVGVRLKGNSTYNHPNNKKAFKIDFNEYVSGQKHDGIKKLNFSNNFKDPSMMREKVFFDVCKAAGVLVPRSNFANVYFNGTLWGFYTVVEQIDDQFLDWAILDDDGNLFKAGDNFGGSNTPADLVYYGSTASDYTDRYELKTNEDVNDMTDLIDFMDFVNNSTSANFESQLFNKMELNEYLRSVALDNMFSNFDSYTGSARNYYMYHNMSTDKWEWVKWDGNEAFGSYPAGGGGGPGGGGNNVLTIDPDYHDADRPLLENIFASTSLYHAYLLEYCDILENYFNSSYIDPIIDSHYNLIKSSVYADNNKMYTDADFDNNISSNVSSGSGPGGGTIYGLKSFISSRVSYLEGEIDCDDIVSVEDMDKVENLELFPNPASEQITLKWENGVGLDIKILDSKGVLVYQNNPEYINSLNVDVDSWATGIYHLVFTSSNGTAKSQTFSILR
;
A
#
# COMPACT_ATOMS: atom_id res chain seq x y z
N MET A 1 20.19 65.60 -47.92
CA MET A 1 19.85 64.21 -47.75
C MET A 1 19.90 63.86 -46.24
N LYS A 2 18.73 63.73 -45.60
CA LYS A 2 18.63 63.40 -44.15
C LYS A 2 18.28 61.87 -44.06
N THR A 3 19.21 61.08 -43.56
CA THR A 3 19.01 59.61 -43.28
C THR A 3 18.26 59.47 -41.96
N ARG A 4 17.05 58.92 -42.02
CA ARG A 4 16.27 58.47 -40.85
C ARG A 4 16.78 57.10 -40.40
N LYS A 5 17.27 57.00 -39.18
CA LYS A 5 17.51 55.74 -38.49
C LYS A 5 16.19 55.25 -37.88
N HIS A 6 15.72 54.06 -38.31
CA HIS A 6 14.62 53.36 -37.64
C HIS A 6 15.21 52.46 -36.55
N THR A 7 14.90 52.78 -35.30
CA THR A 7 15.20 51.91 -34.15
C THR A 7 14.04 50.92 -34.01
N LEU A 8 14.34 49.64 -34.24
CA LEU A 8 13.40 48.55 -33.99
C LEU A 8 13.52 48.19 -32.52
N ALA A 9 12.47 48.40 -31.71
CA ALA A 9 12.38 47.93 -30.34
C ALA A 9 11.85 46.49 -30.35
N LEU A 10 12.71 45.54 -29.98
CA LEU A 10 12.33 44.16 -29.78
C LEU A 10 11.71 44.02 -28.38
N MET A 11 10.40 43.86 -28.31
CA MET A 11 9.67 43.60 -27.07
C MET A 11 9.71 42.10 -26.79
N ALA A 12 10.60 41.64 -25.89
CA ALA A 12 10.66 40.29 -25.44
C ALA A 12 9.47 40.00 -24.51
N PHE A 13 8.54 39.17 -24.97
CA PHE A 13 7.43 38.67 -24.15
C PHE A 13 7.96 37.50 -23.32
N PHE A 14 8.24 37.73 -22.05
CA PHE A 14 8.50 36.68 -21.09
C PHE A 14 7.16 36.01 -20.74
N ILE A 15 6.85 34.87 -21.34
CA ILE A 15 5.77 33.98 -20.86
C ILE A 15 6.37 33.26 -19.67
N GLY A 16 6.06 33.73 -18.47
CA GLY A 16 6.31 32.97 -17.25
C GLY A 16 5.41 31.70 -17.27
N VAL A 17 5.99 30.55 -17.53
CA VAL A 17 5.33 29.27 -17.29
C VAL A 17 5.28 29.09 -15.78
N THR A 18 4.19 29.49 -15.16
CA THR A 18 3.88 29.07 -13.80
C THR A 18 3.48 27.59 -13.89
N ASN A 19 4.33 26.70 -13.40
CA ASN A 19 3.92 25.33 -13.13
C ASN A 19 2.82 25.38 -12.07
N VAL A 20 1.57 25.33 -12.49
CA VAL A 20 0.43 25.07 -11.61
C VAL A 20 0.50 23.57 -11.33
N PHE A 21 1.15 23.19 -10.24
CA PHE A 21 0.96 21.84 -9.71
C PHE A 21 -0.52 21.74 -9.35
N ALA A 22 -1.22 20.81 -9.96
CA ALA A 22 -2.59 20.48 -9.55
C ALA A 22 -2.53 20.07 -8.07
N GLN A 23 -3.34 20.71 -7.24
CA GLN A 23 -3.45 20.34 -5.84
C GLN A 23 -4.10 18.96 -5.79
N ILE A 24 -3.45 17.99 -5.14
CA ILE A 24 -4.02 16.66 -4.93
C ILE A 24 -5.15 16.79 -3.90
N GLU A 25 -6.31 16.21 -4.20
CA GLU A 25 -7.45 16.16 -3.30
C GLU A 25 -7.03 15.57 -1.95
N GLY A 26 -7.46 16.17 -0.84
CA GLY A 26 -7.13 15.73 0.53
C GLY A 26 -5.79 16.21 1.10
N ASP A 27 -4.99 16.95 0.36
CA ASP A 27 -3.68 17.42 0.87
C ASP A 27 -3.79 18.28 2.13
N LYS A 28 -4.92 18.97 2.34
CA LYS A 28 -5.16 19.76 3.56
C LYS A 28 -5.47 18.89 4.76
N ILE A 29 -6.07 17.72 4.54
CA ILE A 29 -6.41 16.76 5.58
C ILE A 29 -5.17 15.99 6.04
N PHE A 30 -4.36 15.50 5.08
CA PHE A 30 -3.30 14.52 5.36
C PHE A 30 -1.91 15.14 5.55
N LYS A 31 -1.84 16.33 6.16
CA LYS A 31 -0.58 16.98 6.53
C LYS A 31 -0.01 16.46 7.84
N ASN A 32 1.22 15.96 7.83
CA ASN A 32 1.90 15.43 9.02
C ASN A 32 2.24 16.48 10.11
N THR A 33 1.97 17.75 9.87
CA THR A 33 2.35 18.85 10.78
C THR A 33 1.19 19.39 11.60
N GLN A 34 0.01 18.78 11.50
CA GLN A 34 -1.20 19.27 12.18
C GLN A 34 -2.05 18.12 12.73
N ILE A 35 -2.82 18.41 13.75
CA ILE A 35 -3.91 17.56 14.24
C ILE A 35 -5.22 18.19 13.81
N LEU A 36 -6.09 17.43 13.17
CA LEU A 36 -7.44 17.88 12.81
C LEU A 36 -8.31 18.03 14.06
N THR A 37 -9.28 18.94 13.99
CA THR A 37 -10.39 18.95 14.95
C THR A 37 -11.67 18.56 14.21
N ILE A 38 -12.37 17.54 14.72
CA ILE A 38 -13.60 16.96 14.19
C ILE A 38 -14.67 17.10 15.25
N GLU A 39 -15.65 17.95 15.02
CA GLU A 39 -16.76 18.18 15.95
C GLU A 39 -18.05 17.68 15.30
N LEU A 40 -18.61 16.58 15.81
CA LEU A 40 -19.86 15.99 15.36
C LEU A 40 -21.00 16.32 16.34
N THR A 41 -22.05 16.95 15.83
CA THR A 41 -23.26 17.22 16.58
C THR A 41 -24.38 16.29 16.12
N PHE A 42 -24.71 15.33 16.97
CA PHE A 42 -25.84 14.40 16.77
C PHE A 42 -27.13 14.99 17.35
N HIS A 43 -28.23 14.90 16.60
CA HIS A 43 -29.53 15.46 17.00
C HIS A 43 -30.31 14.53 17.94
N GLN A 44 -29.93 13.25 18.03
CA GLN A 44 -30.57 12.28 18.94
C GLN A 44 -29.90 12.30 20.31
N THR A 45 -30.69 12.21 21.37
CA THR A 45 -30.17 12.18 22.75
C THR A 45 -29.40 10.90 23.07
N SER A 46 -29.80 9.75 22.49
CA SER A 46 -29.13 8.44 22.62
C SER A 46 -28.35 8.07 21.34
N PHE A 47 -27.57 9.02 20.81
CA PHE A 47 -26.87 8.86 19.55
C PHE A 47 -25.92 7.66 19.55
N PHE A 48 -25.24 7.40 20.67
CA PHE A 48 -24.26 6.32 20.73
C PHE A 48 -24.94 4.95 20.68
N ASP A 49 -26.03 4.74 21.43
CA ASP A 49 -26.82 3.51 21.37
C ASP A 49 -27.38 3.28 19.95
N SER A 50 -27.75 4.36 19.26
CA SER A 50 -28.19 4.28 17.86
C SER A 50 -27.06 3.90 16.90
N LEU A 51 -25.86 4.45 17.08
CA LEU A 51 -24.68 4.05 16.32
C LEU A 51 -24.33 2.57 16.52
N GLU A 52 -24.43 2.08 17.76
CA GLU A 52 -24.21 0.66 18.07
C GLU A 52 -25.30 -0.23 17.46
N ALA A 53 -26.57 0.18 17.50
CA ALA A 53 -27.66 -0.56 16.88
C ALA A 53 -27.52 -0.69 15.37
N ASN A 54 -26.98 0.34 14.70
CA ASN A 54 -26.76 0.38 13.26
C ASN A 54 -25.46 -0.33 12.81
N TYR A 55 -24.63 -0.80 13.74
CA TYR A 55 -23.30 -1.35 13.39
C TYR A 55 -23.39 -2.54 12.42
N LEU A 56 -24.26 -3.52 12.70
CA LEU A 56 -24.38 -4.75 11.88
C LEU A 56 -25.01 -4.50 10.51
N THR A 57 -25.86 -3.48 10.39
CA THR A 57 -26.50 -3.09 9.12
C THR A 57 -25.62 -2.11 8.33
N ALA A 58 -24.56 -1.60 8.96
CA ALA A 58 -23.69 -0.57 8.41
C ALA A 58 -24.42 0.73 8.01
N GLU A 59 -25.63 0.96 8.59
CA GLU A 59 -26.42 2.16 8.32
C GLU A 59 -25.76 3.41 8.92
N TYR A 60 -25.75 4.46 8.12
CA TYR A 60 -25.25 5.77 8.55
C TYR A 60 -26.29 6.49 9.43
N MET A 61 -25.79 7.25 10.36
CA MET A 61 -26.57 8.18 11.18
C MET A 61 -26.19 9.62 10.86
N LYS A 62 -27.17 10.52 10.82
CA LYS A 62 -26.96 11.95 10.55
C LYS A 62 -26.29 12.65 11.72
N ALA A 63 -25.29 13.49 11.38
CA ALA A 63 -24.70 14.48 12.28
C ALA A 63 -24.32 15.74 11.51
N ASP A 64 -24.26 16.88 12.18
CA ASP A 64 -23.61 18.07 11.65
C ASP A 64 -22.13 18.02 12.03
N LEU A 65 -21.26 18.34 11.07
CA LEU A 65 -19.81 18.31 11.23
C LEU A 65 -19.22 19.70 11.15
N VAL A 66 -18.38 20.05 12.13
CA VAL A 66 -17.40 21.14 12.01
C VAL A 66 -16.00 20.53 11.97
N LEU A 67 -15.27 20.78 10.88
CA LEU A 67 -13.91 20.31 10.66
C LEU A 67 -12.96 21.50 10.64
N THR A 68 -11.89 21.43 11.44
CA THR A 68 -10.82 22.42 11.42
C THR A 68 -9.53 21.74 10.98
N ASP A 69 -8.90 22.31 9.94
CA ASP A 69 -7.59 21.95 9.43
C ASP A 69 -6.63 23.15 9.46
N SER A 70 -5.45 23.05 8.84
CA SER A 70 -4.44 24.12 8.78
C SER A 70 -4.87 25.34 7.98
N THR A 71 -5.96 25.25 7.22
CA THR A 71 -6.43 26.32 6.32
C THR A 71 -7.66 27.03 6.85
N GLY A 72 -8.38 26.46 7.83
CA GLY A 72 -9.55 27.08 8.45
C GLY A 72 -10.52 26.09 9.08
N THR A 73 -11.70 26.61 9.39
CA THR A 73 -12.83 25.86 9.97
C THR A 73 -13.98 25.82 8.97
N TYR A 74 -14.52 24.63 8.76
CA TYR A 74 -15.53 24.34 7.75
C TYR A 74 -16.72 23.62 8.39
N SER A 75 -17.93 23.93 7.94
CA SER A 75 -19.16 23.33 8.47
C SER A 75 -19.88 22.54 7.38
N TYR A 76 -20.32 21.34 7.72
CA TYR A 76 -21.00 20.40 6.84
C TYR A 76 -22.27 19.89 7.52
N PRO A 77 -23.45 20.25 7.03
CA PRO A 77 -24.70 19.72 7.58
C PRO A 77 -24.91 18.27 7.14
N GLU A 78 -25.59 17.52 7.99
CA GLU A 78 -26.09 16.17 7.68
C GLU A 78 -25.07 15.21 7.04
N VAL A 79 -23.83 15.13 7.58
CA VAL A 79 -22.89 14.07 7.20
C VAL A 79 -23.38 12.72 7.73
N GLY A 80 -23.04 11.64 7.02
CA GLY A 80 -23.24 10.28 7.50
C GLY A 80 -22.14 9.85 8.47
N VAL A 81 -22.50 9.26 9.61
CA VAL A 81 -21.56 8.68 10.58
C VAL A 81 -21.98 7.25 10.90
N ARG A 82 -21.03 6.30 10.86
CA ARG A 82 -21.27 4.92 11.29
C ARG A 82 -20.06 4.31 11.98
N LEU A 83 -20.30 3.38 12.90
CA LEU A 83 -19.22 2.59 13.48
C LEU A 83 -18.65 1.59 12.46
N LYS A 84 -17.39 1.20 12.66
CA LYS A 84 -16.67 0.23 11.84
C LYS A 84 -15.74 -0.64 12.70
N GLY A 85 -15.07 -1.57 12.03
CA GLY A 85 -14.10 -2.49 12.64
C GLY A 85 -14.76 -3.76 13.15
N ASN A 86 -13.96 -4.79 13.44
CA ASN A 86 -14.41 -6.08 13.94
C ASN A 86 -13.93 -6.28 15.39
N SER A 87 -12.68 -6.67 15.60
CA SER A 87 -12.10 -6.82 16.94
C SER A 87 -12.15 -5.52 17.75
N THR A 88 -11.95 -4.40 17.08
CA THR A 88 -12.01 -3.05 17.67
C THR A 88 -13.43 -2.68 18.16
N TYR A 89 -14.46 -3.15 17.46
CA TYR A 89 -15.85 -2.94 17.86
C TYR A 89 -16.24 -3.80 19.08
N ASN A 90 -15.81 -5.06 19.11
CA ASN A 90 -16.16 -6.01 20.16
C ASN A 90 -15.52 -5.69 21.53
N HIS A 91 -14.51 -4.83 21.58
CA HIS A 91 -13.93 -4.39 22.84
C HIS A 91 -14.93 -3.52 23.63
N PRO A 92 -15.05 -3.68 24.96
CA PRO A 92 -16.08 -3.01 25.77
C PRO A 92 -15.90 -1.50 25.92
N ASN A 93 -14.77 -0.91 25.50
CA ASN A 93 -14.54 0.53 25.54
C ASN A 93 -15.45 1.25 24.52
N ASN A 94 -16.00 2.40 24.88
CA ASN A 94 -16.87 3.21 24.03
C ASN A 94 -16.11 3.98 22.94
N LYS A 95 -14.80 4.04 22.99
CA LYS A 95 -13.97 4.62 21.93
C LYS A 95 -13.89 3.63 20.75
N LYS A 96 -14.92 3.62 19.91
CA LYS A 96 -15.02 2.77 18.73
C LYS A 96 -14.38 3.43 17.50
N ALA A 97 -13.90 2.65 16.56
CA ALA A 97 -13.56 3.13 15.22
C ALA A 97 -14.85 3.49 14.47
N PHE A 98 -14.79 4.53 13.63
CA PHE A 98 -15.95 5.00 12.88
C PHE A 98 -15.55 5.57 11.50
N LYS A 99 -16.55 5.84 10.67
CA LYS A 99 -16.41 6.45 9.35
C LYS A 99 -17.33 7.66 9.25
N ILE A 100 -16.85 8.72 8.59
CA ILE A 100 -17.64 9.84 8.11
C ILE A 100 -17.80 9.72 6.60
N ASP A 101 -19.02 9.90 6.10
CA ASP A 101 -19.33 10.13 4.69
C ASP A 101 -19.96 11.51 4.53
N PHE A 102 -19.24 12.42 3.87
CA PHE A 102 -19.72 13.77 3.62
C PHE A 102 -20.90 13.79 2.66
N ASN A 103 -20.94 12.82 1.74
CA ASN A 103 -21.88 12.78 0.62
C ASN A 103 -23.12 11.92 0.86
N GLU A 104 -23.24 11.24 2.01
CA GLU A 104 -24.29 10.28 2.30
C GLU A 104 -25.70 10.89 2.22
N TYR A 105 -25.90 12.06 2.82
CA TYR A 105 -27.20 12.72 2.87
C TYR A 105 -27.27 14.02 2.04
N VAL A 106 -26.14 14.62 1.76
CA VAL A 106 -26.02 15.86 0.97
C VAL A 106 -25.13 15.61 -0.23
N SER A 107 -25.77 15.39 -1.38
CA SER A 107 -25.07 15.05 -2.63
C SER A 107 -24.03 16.11 -3.01
N GLY A 108 -22.82 15.66 -3.37
CA GLY A 108 -21.69 16.48 -3.77
C GLY A 108 -20.93 17.15 -2.63
N GLN A 109 -21.31 16.89 -1.36
CA GLN A 109 -20.59 17.43 -0.22
C GLN A 109 -19.24 16.71 -0.04
N LYS A 110 -18.16 17.49 0.08
CA LYS A 110 -16.78 17.00 0.20
C LYS A 110 -15.97 17.99 1.05
N HIS A 111 -14.88 17.53 1.67
CA HIS A 111 -13.86 18.41 2.22
C HIS A 111 -12.54 18.21 1.49
N ASP A 112 -12.01 19.28 0.90
CA ASP A 112 -10.79 19.26 0.07
C ASP A 112 -10.80 18.14 -1.00
N GLY A 113 -11.98 17.94 -1.64
CA GLY A 113 -12.21 16.88 -2.61
C GLY A 113 -12.63 15.52 -2.02
N ILE A 114 -12.31 15.22 -0.78
CA ILE A 114 -12.53 13.93 -0.13
C ILE A 114 -13.99 13.75 0.29
N LYS A 115 -14.58 12.60 -0.06
CA LYS A 115 -15.95 12.20 0.29
C LYS A 115 -16.05 11.46 1.63
N LYS A 116 -15.02 10.64 1.97
CA LYS A 116 -15.06 9.72 3.12
C LYS A 116 -13.77 9.75 3.93
N LEU A 117 -13.89 9.67 5.25
CA LEU A 117 -12.77 9.56 6.17
C LEU A 117 -13.00 8.40 7.16
N ASN A 118 -11.97 7.60 7.41
CA ASN A 118 -11.95 6.56 8.42
C ASN A 118 -11.23 7.06 9.67
N PHE A 119 -11.74 6.69 10.84
CA PHE A 119 -11.17 7.04 12.14
C PHE A 119 -10.85 5.77 12.90
N SER A 120 -9.55 5.44 13.01
CA SER A 120 -9.02 4.33 13.79
C SER A 120 -8.89 4.74 15.25
N ASN A 121 -9.41 3.90 16.16
CA ASN A 121 -9.46 4.19 17.59
C ASN A 121 -8.16 3.83 18.34
N ASN A 122 -7.09 3.50 17.64
CA ASN A 122 -5.79 3.09 18.17
C ASN A 122 -5.90 1.85 19.09
N PHE A 123 -6.68 0.86 18.65
CA PHE A 123 -6.85 -0.41 19.35
C PHE A 123 -5.52 -1.18 19.43
N LYS A 124 -5.19 -1.72 20.59
CA LYS A 124 -3.90 -2.38 20.91
C LYS A 124 -2.65 -1.49 20.75
N ASP A 125 -2.82 -0.19 20.58
CA ASP A 125 -1.70 0.74 20.38
C ASP A 125 -1.56 1.75 21.52
N PRO A 126 -0.71 1.47 22.53
CA PRO A 126 -0.41 2.45 23.58
C PRO A 126 0.26 3.71 23.03
N SER A 127 1.06 3.59 21.97
CA SER A 127 1.78 4.71 21.35
C SER A 127 0.88 5.66 20.55
N MET A 128 -0.33 5.23 20.20
CA MET A 128 -1.32 5.97 19.39
C MET A 128 -0.82 6.39 17.98
N MET A 129 0.23 5.75 17.45
CA MET A 129 0.84 6.13 16.19
C MET A 129 1.39 4.97 15.34
N ARG A 130 1.18 3.68 15.71
CA ARG A 130 1.72 2.51 14.98
C ARG A 130 1.30 2.52 13.53
N GLU A 131 -0.02 2.61 13.27
CA GLU A 131 -0.57 2.66 11.91
C GLU A 131 -0.01 3.82 11.10
N LYS A 132 0.11 5.00 11.73
CA LYS A 132 0.66 6.19 11.08
C LYS A 132 2.12 6.04 10.71
N VAL A 133 2.97 5.58 11.64
CA VAL A 133 4.40 5.37 11.38
C VAL A 133 4.60 4.29 10.31
N PHE A 134 3.84 3.20 10.38
CA PHE A 134 3.88 2.13 9.37
C PHE A 134 3.57 2.68 7.97
N PHE A 135 2.46 3.41 7.82
CA PHE A 135 2.09 3.99 6.52
C PHE A 135 3.08 5.04 6.03
N ASP A 136 3.63 5.87 6.91
CA ASP A 136 4.64 6.86 6.51
C ASP A 136 5.92 6.19 5.96
N VAL A 137 6.37 5.10 6.58
CA VAL A 137 7.54 4.35 6.11
C VAL A 137 7.22 3.60 4.81
N CYS A 138 6.06 2.92 4.71
CA CYS A 138 5.62 2.25 3.51
C CYS A 138 5.53 3.22 2.31
N LYS A 139 4.93 4.39 2.52
CA LYS A 139 4.84 5.43 1.48
C LYS A 139 6.22 5.92 1.04
N ALA A 140 7.12 6.17 1.99
CA ALA A 140 8.48 6.62 1.69
C ALA A 140 9.27 5.57 0.92
N ALA A 141 9.03 4.29 1.22
CA ALA A 141 9.60 3.16 0.50
C ALA A 141 8.90 2.84 -0.84
N GLY A 142 7.97 3.67 -1.31
CA GLY A 142 7.33 3.54 -2.63
C GLY A 142 6.20 2.51 -2.70
N VAL A 143 5.58 2.17 -1.57
CA VAL A 143 4.43 1.24 -1.52
C VAL A 143 3.12 2.00 -1.45
N LEU A 144 2.12 1.56 -2.20
CA LEU A 144 0.76 2.12 -2.19
C LEU A 144 0.10 1.86 -0.83
N VAL A 145 -0.19 2.95 -0.14
CA VAL A 145 -0.87 2.98 1.16
C VAL A 145 -1.83 4.16 1.23
N PRO A 146 -2.91 4.08 2.01
CA PRO A 146 -3.75 5.25 2.26
C PRO A 146 -2.97 6.33 3.02
N ARG A 147 -3.24 7.59 2.71
CA ARG A 147 -2.73 8.70 3.51
C ARG A 147 -3.35 8.67 4.90
N SER A 148 -2.62 9.12 5.90
CA SER A 148 -3.10 9.15 7.27
C SER A 148 -2.67 10.41 8.02
N ASN A 149 -3.45 10.79 9.03
CA ASN A 149 -3.20 11.92 9.91
C ASN A 149 -3.84 11.67 11.29
N PHE A 150 -3.83 12.63 12.17
CA PHE A 150 -4.40 12.57 13.50
C PHE A 150 -5.56 13.56 13.68
N ALA A 151 -6.51 13.23 14.56
CA ALA A 151 -7.62 14.10 14.90
C ALA A 151 -8.01 14.04 16.37
N ASN A 152 -8.38 15.21 16.93
CA ASN A 152 -9.17 15.31 18.14
C ASN A 152 -10.66 15.29 17.73
N VAL A 153 -11.40 14.32 18.24
CA VAL A 153 -12.81 14.10 17.90
C VAL A 153 -13.70 14.52 19.08
N TYR A 154 -14.70 15.35 18.79
CA TYR A 154 -15.70 15.79 19.75
C TYR A 154 -17.08 15.30 19.33
N PHE A 155 -17.83 14.72 20.25
CA PHE A 155 -19.24 14.38 20.08
C PHE A 155 -20.09 15.28 20.99
N ASN A 156 -21.02 16.03 20.39
CA ASN A 156 -21.88 16.97 21.09
C ASN A 156 -21.14 17.91 22.05
N GLY A 157 -20.00 18.46 21.58
CA GLY A 157 -19.16 19.41 22.34
C GLY A 157 -18.25 18.77 23.41
N THR A 158 -18.28 17.46 23.60
CA THR A 158 -17.41 16.74 24.55
C THR A 158 -16.28 16.06 23.79
N LEU A 159 -15.01 16.22 24.23
CA LEU A 159 -13.88 15.49 23.67
C LEU A 159 -14.12 13.98 23.82
N TRP A 160 -14.36 13.33 22.69
CA TRP A 160 -14.63 11.89 22.63
C TRP A 160 -13.35 11.06 22.63
N GLY A 161 -12.31 11.55 21.95
CA GLY A 161 -11.00 10.93 21.96
C GLY A 161 -10.07 11.42 20.86
N PHE A 162 -8.86 10.93 20.91
CA PHE A 162 -7.82 11.11 19.89
C PHE A 162 -7.84 9.91 18.94
N TYR A 163 -7.82 10.15 17.63
CA TYR A 163 -7.96 9.14 16.58
C TYR A 163 -6.88 9.28 15.51
N THR A 164 -6.50 8.17 14.89
CA THR A 164 -5.80 8.20 13.59
C THR A 164 -6.84 8.30 12.48
N VAL A 165 -6.67 9.28 11.59
CA VAL A 165 -7.52 9.48 10.41
C VAL A 165 -6.86 8.79 9.24
N VAL A 166 -7.60 7.93 8.53
CA VAL A 166 -7.10 7.15 7.40
C VAL A 166 -7.97 7.40 6.18
N GLU A 167 -7.33 7.65 5.05
CA GLU A 167 -7.97 7.82 3.76
C GLU A 167 -8.79 6.58 3.38
N GLN A 168 -9.91 6.79 2.70
CA GLN A 168 -10.66 5.68 2.12
C GLN A 168 -9.98 5.25 0.82
N ILE A 169 -9.74 3.94 0.66
CA ILE A 169 -9.35 3.37 -0.62
C ILE A 169 -10.64 3.17 -1.43
N ASP A 170 -10.82 3.98 -2.45
CA ASP A 170 -11.94 4.00 -3.40
C ASP A 170 -11.49 4.69 -4.70
N ASP A 171 -12.44 5.03 -5.59
CA ASP A 171 -12.20 5.74 -6.84
C ASP A 171 -11.30 6.99 -6.68
N GLN A 172 -11.50 7.77 -5.61
CA GLN A 172 -10.70 8.97 -5.37
C GLN A 172 -9.24 8.65 -5.03
N PHE A 173 -9.00 7.57 -4.28
CA PHE A 173 -7.64 7.10 -4.01
C PHE A 173 -6.95 6.64 -5.31
N LEU A 174 -7.66 5.86 -6.14
CA LEU A 174 -7.13 5.34 -7.40
C LEU A 174 -6.73 6.48 -8.35
N ASP A 175 -7.58 7.50 -8.47
CA ASP A 175 -7.35 8.65 -9.37
C ASP A 175 -6.03 9.38 -9.07
N TRP A 176 -5.71 9.65 -7.79
CA TRP A 176 -4.47 10.36 -7.47
C TRP A 176 -3.25 9.45 -7.29
N ALA A 177 -3.43 8.22 -6.78
CA ALA A 177 -2.34 7.33 -6.41
C ALA A 177 -1.84 6.49 -7.59
N ILE A 178 -2.76 6.06 -8.47
CA ILE A 178 -2.50 5.15 -9.58
C ILE A 178 -2.71 5.83 -10.94
N LEU A 179 -3.49 6.94 -10.97
CA LEU A 179 -3.87 7.69 -12.17
C LEU A 179 -4.73 6.87 -13.15
N ASP A 180 -5.47 5.90 -12.62
CA ASP A 180 -6.43 5.05 -13.32
C ASP A 180 -7.51 4.67 -12.31
N ASP A 181 -8.80 4.81 -12.64
CA ASP A 181 -9.95 4.49 -11.79
C ASP A 181 -11.03 3.68 -12.53
N ASP A 182 -10.74 3.26 -13.77
CA ASP A 182 -11.67 2.51 -14.62
C ASP A 182 -11.71 1.01 -14.29
N GLY A 183 -10.71 0.48 -13.57
CA GLY A 183 -10.52 -0.93 -13.27
C GLY A 183 -11.27 -1.44 -12.04
N ASN A 184 -11.15 -2.74 -11.79
CA ASN A 184 -11.75 -3.42 -10.66
C ASN A 184 -10.87 -3.34 -9.42
N LEU A 185 -11.41 -2.78 -8.34
CA LEU A 185 -10.78 -2.74 -7.01
C LEU A 185 -11.40 -3.79 -6.11
N PHE A 186 -10.61 -4.72 -5.62
CA PHE A 186 -11.03 -5.77 -4.70
C PHE A 186 -10.45 -5.55 -3.31
N LYS A 187 -11.32 -5.49 -2.30
CA LYS A 187 -10.92 -5.51 -0.89
C LYS A 187 -10.80 -6.95 -0.42
N ALA A 188 -9.66 -7.31 0.13
CA ALA A 188 -9.39 -8.62 0.67
C ALA A 188 -9.82 -8.75 2.14
N GLY A 189 -10.56 -9.80 2.44
CA GLY A 189 -10.97 -10.29 3.75
C GLY A 189 -11.45 -9.23 4.74
N ASP A 190 -12.66 -9.36 5.24
CA ASP A 190 -13.14 -8.55 6.38
C ASP A 190 -14.51 -9.03 6.88
N ASN A 191 -14.66 -10.34 7.10
CA ASN A 191 -15.92 -10.92 7.59
C ASN A 191 -17.13 -10.68 6.69
N PHE A 192 -16.94 -10.69 5.37
CA PHE A 192 -18.05 -10.57 4.45
C PHE A 192 -19.11 -11.65 4.74
N GLY A 193 -20.33 -11.26 5.04
CA GLY A 193 -21.39 -12.20 5.41
C GLY A 193 -21.18 -12.94 6.74
N GLY A 194 -20.27 -12.51 7.61
CA GLY A 194 -19.99 -13.12 8.90
C GLY A 194 -19.01 -14.32 8.85
N SER A 195 -18.43 -14.60 7.68
CA SER A 195 -17.36 -15.59 7.54
C SER A 195 -16.00 -14.98 7.92
N ASN A 196 -15.09 -15.79 8.45
CA ASN A 196 -13.70 -15.39 8.69
C ASN A 196 -12.78 -16.08 7.67
N THR A 197 -13.20 -16.11 6.41
CA THR A 197 -12.54 -16.81 5.33
C THR A 197 -11.32 -16.00 4.88
N PRO A 198 -10.14 -16.60 4.77
CA PRO A 198 -8.94 -15.89 4.35
C PRO A 198 -9.00 -15.54 2.86
N ALA A 199 -8.51 -14.38 2.49
CA ALA A 199 -8.27 -13.95 1.11
C ALA A 199 -6.83 -14.34 0.69
N ASP A 200 -6.64 -15.62 0.44
CA ASP A 200 -5.35 -16.30 0.35
C ASP A 200 -4.77 -16.39 -1.07
N LEU A 201 -5.51 -15.93 -2.08
CA LEU A 201 -5.21 -16.05 -3.52
C LEU A 201 -5.14 -17.51 -4.01
N VAL A 202 -5.75 -18.46 -3.28
CA VAL A 202 -5.92 -19.83 -3.73
C VAL A 202 -7.02 -19.90 -4.80
N TYR A 203 -6.77 -20.63 -5.86
CA TYR A 203 -7.75 -20.86 -6.93
C TYR A 203 -8.75 -21.93 -6.54
N TYR A 204 -10.00 -21.56 -6.32
CA TYR A 204 -11.12 -22.45 -5.95
C TYR A 204 -11.99 -22.87 -7.15
N GLY A 205 -11.62 -22.47 -8.37
CA GLY A 205 -12.37 -22.70 -9.61
C GLY A 205 -12.87 -21.39 -10.23
N SER A 206 -13.58 -21.51 -11.35
CA SER A 206 -14.03 -20.34 -12.15
C SER A 206 -15.35 -19.72 -11.68
N THR A 207 -15.88 -20.13 -10.53
CA THR A 207 -17.20 -19.67 -10.05
C THR A 207 -17.04 -18.49 -9.11
N ALA A 208 -17.54 -17.30 -9.48
CA ALA A 208 -17.40 -16.08 -8.68
C ALA A 208 -17.93 -16.22 -7.24
N SER A 209 -19.00 -17.02 -7.01
CA SER A 209 -19.54 -17.24 -5.65
C SER A 209 -18.57 -17.91 -4.68
N ASP A 210 -17.50 -18.55 -5.17
CA ASP A 210 -16.49 -19.21 -4.31
C ASP A 210 -15.50 -18.19 -3.71
N TYR A 211 -15.60 -16.92 -4.13
CA TYR A 211 -14.71 -15.83 -3.72
C TYR A 211 -15.41 -14.69 -2.99
N THR A 212 -16.74 -14.58 -3.04
CA THR A 212 -17.50 -13.44 -2.48
C THR A 212 -17.48 -13.36 -0.96
N ASP A 213 -17.06 -14.41 -0.24
CA ASP A 213 -16.81 -14.38 1.20
C ASP A 213 -15.36 -14.02 1.56
N ARG A 214 -14.49 -13.85 0.55
CA ARG A 214 -13.04 -13.55 0.66
C ARG A 214 -12.70 -12.16 0.11
N TYR A 215 -13.36 -11.74 -0.96
CA TYR A 215 -13.10 -10.49 -1.67
C TYR A 215 -14.40 -9.72 -1.91
N GLU A 216 -14.35 -8.42 -1.69
CA GLU A 216 -15.43 -7.49 -1.98
C GLU A 216 -15.00 -6.55 -3.10
N LEU A 217 -15.76 -6.53 -4.21
CA LEU A 217 -15.57 -5.57 -5.29
C LEU A 217 -16.00 -4.17 -4.79
N LYS A 218 -15.16 -3.15 -4.99
CA LYS A 218 -15.32 -1.78 -4.49
C LYS A 218 -15.49 -0.72 -5.58
N THR A 219 -15.26 -1.09 -6.83
CA THR A 219 -15.53 -0.32 -8.03
C THR A 219 -16.32 -1.20 -9.00
N ASN A 220 -17.01 -0.62 -9.99
CA ASN A 220 -17.77 -1.38 -10.99
C ASN A 220 -18.78 -2.39 -10.39
N GLU A 221 -19.29 -2.11 -9.19
CA GLU A 221 -20.15 -2.99 -8.40
C GLU A 221 -21.45 -3.36 -9.13
N ASP A 222 -21.95 -2.50 -10.02
CA ASP A 222 -23.13 -2.75 -10.85
C ASP A 222 -22.93 -3.90 -11.84
N VAL A 223 -21.72 -4.10 -12.34
CA VAL A 223 -21.35 -5.21 -13.22
C VAL A 223 -21.04 -6.46 -12.39
N ASN A 224 -20.41 -6.27 -11.24
CA ASN A 224 -20.02 -7.31 -10.28
C ASN A 224 -19.26 -8.48 -10.94
N ASP A 225 -18.30 -8.13 -11.80
CA ASP A 225 -17.47 -9.10 -12.51
C ASP A 225 -16.17 -9.36 -11.75
N MET A 226 -15.93 -10.61 -11.37
CA MET A 226 -14.71 -11.06 -10.68
C MET A 226 -13.78 -11.86 -11.61
N THR A 227 -14.05 -11.89 -12.90
CA THR A 227 -13.35 -12.76 -13.86
C THR A 227 -11.86 -12.46 -13.89
N ASP A 228 -11.47 -11.20 -13.90
CA ASP A 228 -10.06 -10.77 -13.91
C ASP A 228 -9.30 -11.24 -12.65
N LEU A 229 -9.91 -11.13 -11.46
CA LEU A 229 -9.32 -11.63 -10.22
C LEU A 229 -9.19 -13.16 -10.25
N ILE A 230 -10.21 -13.88 -10.74
CA ILE A 230 -10.20 -15.34 -10.87
C ILE A 230 -9.14 -15.78 -11.88
N ASP A 231 -8.99 -15.09 -13.00
CA ASP A 231 -7.97 -15.36 -14.01
C ASP A 231 -6.55 -15.12 -13.47
N PHE A 232 -6.37 -14.10 -12.63
CA PHE A 232 -5.10 -13.89 -11.93
C PHE A 232 -4.80 -15.00 -10.93
N MET A 233 -5.80 -15.46 -10.15
CA MET A 233 -5.62 -16.60 -9.25
C MET A 233 -5.34 -17.91 -9.99
N ASP A 234 -6.00 -18.14 -11.14
CA ASP A 234 -5.71 -19.29 -11.99
C ASP A 234 -4.26 -19.24 -12.49
N PHE A 235 -3.80 -18.09 -12.94
CA PHE A 235 -2.41 -17.87 -13.32
C PHE A 235 -1.44 -18.17 -12.17
N VAL A 236 -1.69 -17.65 -10.97
CA VAL A 236 -0.83 -17.86 -9.79
C VAL A 236 -0.75 -19.34 -9.41
N ASN A 237 -1.88 -20.08 -9.43
CA ASN A 237 -1.95 -21.43 -8.90
C ASN A 237 -1.66 -22.52 -9.94
N ASN A 238 -1.96 -22.28 -11.22
CA ASN A 238 -1.94 -23.33 -12.25
C ASN A 238 -0.91 -23.13 -13.35
N SER A 239 -0.15 -22.03 -13.34
CA SER A 239 0.97 -21.83 -14.24
C SER A 239 2.12 -22.80 -13.95
N THR A 240 2.86 -23.19 -14.97
CA THR A 240 4.17 -23.82 -14.73
C THR A 240 5.12 -22.81 -14.09
N SER A 241 6.10 -23.28 -13.31
CA SER A 241 7.07 -22.37 -12.66
C SER A 241 7.78 -21.43 -13.65
N ALA A 242 8.14 -21.95 -14.82
CA ALA A 242 8.78 -21.12 -15.87
C ALA A 242 7.83 -20.05 -16.45
N ASN A 243 6.54 -20.38 -16.61
CA ASN A 243 5.55 -19.41 -17.10
C ASN A 243 5.24 -18.38 -16.01
N PHE A 244 5.09 -18.79 -14.75
CA PHE A 244 4.88 -17.90 -13.63
C PHE A 244 6.03 -16.89 -13.53
N GLU A 245 7.29 -17.35 -13.47
CA GLU A 245 8.47 -16.51 -13.39
C GLU A 245 8.55 -15.49 -14.52
N SER A 246 8.34 -15.94 -15.78
CA SER A 246 8.49 -15.07 -16.96
C SER A 246 7.31 -14.11 -17.18
N GLN A 247 6.13 -14.36 -16.59
CA GLN A 247 4.93 -13.56 -16.82
C GLN A 247 4.52 -12.70 -15.63
N LEU A 248 4.97 -13.00 -14.41
CA LEU A 248 4.50 -12.29 -13.21
C LEU A 248 4.71 -10.77 -13.33
N PHE A 249 5.85 -10.34 -13.85
CA PHE A 249 6.16 -8.92 -14.09
C PHE A 249 5.18 -8.23 -15.05
N ASN A 250 4.64 -8.99 -16.02
CA ASN A 250 3.63 -8.47 -16.95
C ASN A 250 2.21 -8.47 -16.35
N LYS A 251 2.02 -9.17 -15.22
CA LYS A 251 0.71 -9.35 -14.59
C LYS A 251 0.51 -8.45 -13.38
N MET A 252 1.57 -7.95 -12.76
CA MET A 252 1.47 -7.08 -11.60
C MET A 252 2.64 -6.09 -11.51
N GLU A 253 2.47 -5.03 -10.75
CA GLU A 253 3.57 -4.12 -10.39
C GLU A 253 4.45 -4.80 -9.33
N LEU A 254 5.34 -5.67 -9.83
CA LEU A 254 6.05 -6.66 -9.02
C LEU A 254 6.95 -6.01 -7.98
N ASN A 255 7.74 -5.00 -8.35
CA ASN A 255 8.70 -4.38 -7.42
C ASN A 255 7.98 -3.76 -6.22
N GLU A 256 6.88 -3.06 -6.46
CA GLU A 256 6.05 -2.50 -5.40
C GLU A 256 5.46 -3.59 -4.50
N TYR A 257 4.98 -4.69 -5.09
CA TYR A 257 4.50 -5.85 -4.33
C TYR A 257 5.60 -6.46 -3.45
N LEU A 258 6.80 -6.67 -3.99
CA LEU A 258 7.93 -7.22 -3.23
C LEU A 258 8.32 -6.31 -2.06
N ARG A 259 8.37 -4.98 -2.28
CA ARG A 259 8.56 -3.98 -1.22
C ARG A 259 7.46 -4.04 -0.17
N SER A 260 6.22 -4.21 -0.61
CA SER A 260 5.07 -4.37 0.26
C SER A 260 5.22 -5.60 1.19
N VAL A 261 5.61 -6.75 0.63
CA VAL A 261 5.86 -7.98 1.40
C VAL A 261 7.03 -7.81 2.37
N ALA A 262 8.14 -7.22 1.91
CA ALA A 262 9.31 -6.95 2.75
C ALA A 262 8.95 -6.08 3.97
N LEU A 263 8.16 -5.03 3.78
CA LEU A 263 7.71 -4.17 4.87
C LEU A 263 6.77 -4.88 5.85
N ASP A 264 5.86 -5.75 5.39
CA ASP A 264 5.06 -6.57 6.31
C ASP A 264 5.94 -7.47 7.16
N ASN A 265 6.96 -8.09 6.56
CA ASN A 265 7.92 -8.94 7.27
C ASN A 265 8.76 -8.11 8.26
N MET A 266 9.36 -7.01 7.84
CA MET A 266 10.21 -6.16 8.68
C MET A 266 9.47 -5.61 9.90
N PHE A 267 8.25 -5.11 9.70
CA PHE A 267 7.39 -4.63 10.77
C PHE A 267 6.65 -5.74 11.53
N SER A 268 6.88 -7.00 11.15
CA SER A 268 6.14 -8.16 11.67
C SER A 268 4.62 -7.89 11.69
N ASN A 269 4.11 -7.38 10.58
CA ASN A 269 2.70 -7.10 10.35
C ASN A 269 2.02 -8.34 9.75
N PHE A 270 1.72 -9.34 10.59
CA PHE A 270 1.11 -10.60 10.14
C PHE A 270 -0.42 -10.57 10.11
N ASP A 271 -1.06 -9.47 10.44
CA ASP A 271 -2.46 -9.24 10.10
C ASP A 271 -2.60 -8.69 8.66
N SER A 272 -1.85 -9.29 7.76
CA SER A 272 -1.73 -8.96 6.33
C SER A 272 -1.81 -10.24 5.48
N TYR A 273 -1.55 -10.13 4.18
CA TYR A 273 -1.51 -11.30 3.29
C TYR A 273 -0.50 -12.35 3.75
N THR A 274 0.66 -11.94 4.28
CA THR A 274 1.73 -12.85 4.71
C THR A 274 1.32 -13.74 5.90
N GLY A 275 0.40 -13.28 6.74
CA GLY A 275 -0.12 -14.02 7.91
C GLY A 275 -1.60 -14.35 7.77
N SER A 276 -2.48 -13.46 8.22
CA SER A 276 -3.92 -13.71 8.31
C SER A 276 -4.67 -13.74 6.98
N ALA A 277 -4.02 -13.46 5.85
CA ALA A 277 -4.58 -13.33 4.50
C ALA A 277 -5.74 -12.33 4.43
N ARG A 278 -5.50 -11.11 4.89
CA ARG A 278 -6.47 -9.99 4.87
C ARG A 278 -5.75 -8.65 4.84
N ASN A 279 -6.51 -7.56 4.95
CA ASN A 279 -5.99 -6.20 5.10
C ASN A 279 -5.13 -5.73 3.93
N TYR A 280 -5.59 -6.00 2.72
CA TYR A 280 -5.04 -5.46 1.48
C TYR A 280 -6.14 -5.22 0.46
N TYR A 281 -5.80 -4.45 -0.57
CA TYR A 281 -6.61 -4.33 -1.78
C TYR A 281 -5.78 -4.74 -2.98
N MET A 282 -6.46 -5.23 -4.00
CA MET A 282 -5.90 -5.47 -5.33
C MET A 282 -6.68 -4.65 -6.35
N TYR A 283 -5.98 -3.92 -7.18
CA TYR A 283 -6.58 -3.13 -8.25
C TYR A 283 -6.04 -3.61 -9.61
N HIS A 284 -6.93 -3.93 -10.52
CA HIS A 284 -6.57 -4.25 -11.90
C HIS A 284 -6.53 -2.95 -12.71
N ASN A 285 -5.34 -2.41 -12.93
CA ASN A 285 -5.10 -1.18 -13.64
C ASN A 285 -5.33 -1.39 -15.14
N MET A 286 -6.38 -0.78 -15.68
CA MET A 286 -6.79 -0.96 -17.08
C MET A 286 -5.84 -0.28 -18.06
N SER A 287 -5.07 0.72 -17.63
CA SER A 287 -4.10 1.42 -18.48
C SER A 287 -2.82 0.61 -18.72
N THR A 288 -2.43 -0.25 -17.77
CA THR A 288 -1.20 -1.06 -17.82
C THR A 288 -1.46 -2.55 -18.00
N ASP A 289 -2.69 -3.02 -17.79
CA ASP A 289 -3.11 -4.42 -17.72
C ASP A 289 -2.35 -5.19 -16.62
N LYS A 290 -2.09 -4.51 -15.48
CA LYS A 290 -1.37 -5.07 -14.34
C LYS A 290 -2.15 -4.91 -13.04
N TRP A 291 -1.85 -5.81 -12.11
CA TRP A 291 -2.36 -5.74 -10.74
C TRP A 291 -1.49 -4.83 -9.88
N GLU A 292 -2.13 -3.89 -9.20
CA GLU A 292 -1.56 -3.04 -8.18
C GLU A 292 -1.92 -3.58 -6.79
N TRP A 293 -1.00 -3.45 -5.84
CA TRP A 293 -1.20 -3.93 -4.47
C TRP A 293 -1.26 -2.78 -3.49
N VAL A 294 -2.36 -2.62 -2.78
CA VAL A 294 -2.53 -1.51 -1.82
C VAL A 294 -2.68 -2.07 -0.41
N LYS A 295 -1.83 -1.62 0.51
CA LYS A 295 -1.91 -1.99 1.94
C LYS A 295 -3.11 -1.34 2.63
N TRP A 296 -3.62 -2.02 3.63
CA TRP A 296 -4.70 -1.53 4.49
C TRP A 296 -4.49 -1.99 5.93
N ASP A 297 -4.97 -1.20 6.93
CA ASP A 297 -5.05 -1.55 8.35
C ASP A 297 -3.70 -1.96 8.98
N GLY A 298 -2.76 -1.01 9.05
CA GLY A 298 -1.41 -1.22 9.62
C GLY A 298 -1.33 -1.16 11.15
N ASN A 299 -2.45 -1.22 11.86
CA ASN A 299 -2.51 -1.05 13.32
C ASN A 299 -1.84 -2.18 14.10
N GLU A 300 -1.72 -3.38 13.52
CA GLU A 300 -1.09 -4.56 14.11
C GLU A 300 0.41 -4.68 13.75
N ALA A 301 0.98 -3.69 13.07
CA ALA A 301 2.43 -3.61 12.83
C ALA A 301 3.23 -3.53 14.14
N PHE A 302 4.55 -3.65 14.07
CA PHE A 302 5.48 -3.74 15.20
C PHE A 302 5.22 -4.99 16.09
N GLY A 303 4.85 -6.10 15.43
CA GLY A 303 4.67 -7.39 16.08
C GLY A 303 3.46 -7.45 17.02
N SER A 304 2.44 -6.64 16.79
CA SER A 304 1.21 -6.65 17.59
C SER A 304 0.29 -7.82 17.25
N TYR A 305 0.45 -8.45 16.07
CA TYR A 305 -0.24 -9.66 15.66
C TYR A 305 0.72 -10.85 15.67
N PRO A 306 0.38 -12.01 16.29
CA PRO A 306 1.27 -13.16 16.36
C PRO A 306 1.44 -13.83 15.00
N ALA A 307 2.64 -14.24 14.66
CA ALA A 307 2.91 -15.12 13.53
C ALA A 307 2.37 -16.53 13.80
N GLY A 308 1.88 -17.23 12.77
CA GLY A 308 1.44 -18.64 12.88
C GLY A 308 -0.04 -18.82 13.24
N GLY A 309 -0.92 -17.88 12.90
CA GLY A 309 -2.38 -18.08 12.88
C GLY A 309 -3.07 -18.28 14.23
N GLY A 310 -2.38 -18.06 15.34
CA GLY A 310 -2.93 -18.20 16.68
C GLY A 310 -3.50 -16.89 17.24
N GLY A 311 -4.64 -16.44 16.75
CA GLY A 311 -5.32 -15.20 17.16
C GLY A 311 -5.82 -15.17 18.62
N GLY A 312 -5.03 -15.60 19.58
CA GLY A 312 -5.37 -15.58 21.00
C GLY A 312 -4.20 -15.10 21.87
N PRO A 313 -4.47 -14.42 23.01
CA PRO A 313 -3.45 -14.07 23.97
C PRO A 313 -2.76 -15.34 24.50
N GLY A 314 -1.49 -15.55 24.19
CA GLY A 314 -0.70 -16.69 24.65
C GLY A 314 -0.61 -17.88 23.71
N GLY A 315 -1.06 -17.78 22.47
CA GLY A 315 -0.72 -18.74 21.42
C GLY A 315 0.78 -18.77 21.21
N GLY A 316 1.42 -19.96 21.23
CA GLY A 316 2.86 -20.12 21.06
C GLY A 316 3.32 -19.85 19.63
N GLY A 317 3.10 -18.65 19.13
CA GLY A 317 3.61 -18.18 17.85
C GLY A 317 5.12 -17.95 17.90
N ASN A 318 5.75 -17.92 16.73
CA ASN A 318 7.14 -17.56 16.59
C ASN A 318 7.43 -16.20 17.23
N ASN A 319 8.66 -16.02 17.72
CA ASN A 319 9.08 -14.72 18.24
C ASN A 319 9.12 -13.70 17.10
N VAL A 320 8.19 -12.76 17.09
CA VAL A 320 8.02 -11.74 16.04
C VAL A 320 9.28 -10.91 15.77
N LEU A 321 10.23 -10.86 16.71
CA LEU A 321 11.51 -10.17 16.53
C LEU A 321 12.52 -11.01 15.72
N THR A 322 12.34 -12.32 15.65
CA THR A 322 13.27 -13.26 14.99
C THR A 322 12.56 -14.10 13.94
N ILE A 323 11.70 -13.45 13.18
CA ILE A 323 11.03 -14.05 12.02
C ILE A 323 11.97 -13.94 10.81
N ASP A 324 12.11 -15.04 10.09
CA ASP A 324 12.93 -15.12 8.89
C ASP A 324 12.40 -14.18 7.79
N PRO A 325 13.29 -13.63 6.95
CA PRO A 325 12.90 -12.66 5.90
C PRO A 325 11.84 -13.15 4.92
N ASP A 326 11.78 -14.45 4.64
CA ASP A 326 10.84 -15.09 3.72
C ASP A 326 9.64 -15.74 4.42
N TYR A 327 9.42 -15.44 5.71
CA TYR A 327 8.32 -16.03 6.46
C TYR A 327 6.96 -15.63 5.89
N HIS A 328 6.12 -16.61 5.71
CA HIS A 328 4.68 -16.50 5.46
C HIS A 328 3.93 -17.69 6.06
N ASP A 329 2.64 -17.52 6.35
CA ASP A 329 1.78 -18.65 6.73
C ASP A 329 1.51 -19.56 5.50
N ALA A 330 1.07 -20.77 5.74
CA ALA A 330 0.71 -21.71 4.68
C ALA A 330 -0.42 -21.18 3.78
N ASP A 331 -0.54 -21.75 2.60
CA ASP A 331 -1.56 -21.39 1.60
C ASP A 331 -1.44 -19.91 1.15
N ARG A 332 -0.23 -19.51 0.76
CA ARG A 332 0.09 -18.21 0.15
C ARG A 332 0.72 -18.42 -1.23
N PRO A 333 -0.04 -18.91 -2.20
CA PRO A 333 0.51 -19.42 -3.47
C PRO A 333 1.34 -18.37 -4.23
N LEU A 334 0.99 -17.10 -4.13
CA LEU A 334 1.79 -16.03 -4.76
C LEU A 334 3.19 -15.92 -4.13
N LEU A 335 3.29 -15.95 -2.80
CA LEU A 335 4.59 -15.91 -2.08
C LEU A 335 5.35 -17.23 -2.23
N GLU A 336 4.66 -18.38 -2.12
CA GLU A 336 5.26 -19.70 -2.29
C GLU A 336 5.96 -19.81 -3.66
N ASN A 337 5.30 -19.36 -4.72
CA ASN A 337 5.87 -19.39 -6.07
C ASN A 337 7.02 -18.38 -6.25
N ILE A 338 6.92 -17.18 -5.66
CA ILE A 338 8.00 -16.17 -5.69
C ILE A 338 9.23 -16.72 -4.97
N PHE A 339 9.09 -17.25 -3.77
CA PHE A 339 10.23 -17.73 -2.97
C PHE A 339 10.81 -19.06 -3.48
N ALA A 340 10.02 -19.84 -4.23
CA ALA A 340 10.52 -21.03 -4.92
C ALA A 340 11.33 -20.71 -6.19
N SER A 341 11.18 -19.52 -6.78
CA SER A 341 11.94 -19.07 -7.95
C SER A 341 13.21 -18.36 -7.51
N THR A 342 14.36 -18.83 -7.95
CA THR A 342 15.68 -18.21 -7.60
C THR A 342 15.75 -16.76 -8.03
N SER A 343 15.25 -16.40 -9.22
CA SER A 343 15.30 -15.03 -9.73
C SER A 343 14.31 -14.11 -9.01
N LEU A 344 13.09 -14.55 -8.75
CA LEU A 344 12.09 -13.75 -8.04
C LEU A 344 12.45 -13.58 -6.56
N TYR A 345 13.00 -14.63 -5.94
CA TYR A 345 13.50 -14.54 -4.57
C TYR A 345 14.70 -13.59 -4.46
N HIS A 346 15.61 -13.63 -5.43
CA HIS A 346 16.69 -12.66 -5.48
C HIS A 346 16.17 -11.22 -5.66
N ALA A 347 15.19 -11.02 -6.54
CA ALA A 347 14.51 -9.73 -6.68
C ALA A 347 13.90 -9.24 -5.36
N TYR A 348 13.25 -10.14 -4.62
CA TYR A 348 12.72 -9.83 -3.28
C TYR A 348 13.82 -9.40 -2.31
N LEU A 349 14.95 -10.12 -2.28
CA LEU A 349 16.06 -9.79 -1.37
C LEU A 349 16.71 -8.44 -1.72
N LEU A 350 16.79 -8.07 -2.99
CA LEU A 350 17.28 -6.74 -3.39
C LEU A 350 16.38 -5.62 -2.87
N GLU A 351 15.05 -5.75 -3.03
CA GLU A 351 14.10 -4.79 -2.46
C GLU A 351 14.13 -4.79 -0.92
N TYR A 352 14.33 -5.95 -0.32
CA TYR A 352 14.47 -6.09 1.13
C TYR A 352 15.69 -5.33 1.64
N CYS A 353 16.84 -5.50 1.00
CA CYS A 353 18.07 -4.82 1.37
C CYS A 353 17.99 -3.30 1.19
N ASP A 354 17.43 -2.82 0.07
CA ASP A 354 17.19 -1.37 -0.11
C ASP A 354 16.33 -0.79 1.01
N ILE A 355 15.26 -1.50 1.40
CA ILE A 355 14.39 -1.03 2.49
C ILE A 355 15.12 -1.06 3.83
N LEU A 356 15.87 -2.12 4.14
CA LEU A 356 16.61 -2.26 5.39
C LEU A 356 17.64 -1.14 5.54
N GLU A 357 18.37 -0.84 4.48
CA GLU A 357 19.39 0.20 4.46
C GLU A 357 18.80 1.62 4.55
N ASN A 358 17.77 1.92 3.73
CA ASN A 358 17.33 3.28 3.50
C ASN A 358 16.09 3.71 4.29
N TYR A 359 15.21 2.76 4.70
CA TYR A 359 13.90 3.07 5.28
C TYR A 359 13.63 2.35 6.59
N PHE A 360 14.06 1.08 6.77
CA PHE A 360 13.78 0.31 7.98
C PHE A 360 14.99 0.26 8.91
N ASN A 361 15.37 1.39 9.46
CA ASN A 361 16.44 1.50 10.45
C ASN A 361 16.15 2.62 11.44
N SER A 362 16.83 2.59 12.60
CA SER A 362 16.63 3.57 13.67
C SER A 362 16.97 5.00 13.25
N SER A 363 17.94 5.17 12.33
CA SER A 363 18.33 6.52 11.85
C SER A 363 17.22 7.19 11.06
N TYR A 364 16.41 6.40 10.34
CA TYR A 364 15.30 6.88 9.54
C TYR A 364 13.99 6.97 10.35
N ILE A 365 13.63 5.92 11.12
CA ILE A 365 12.31 5.81 11.76
C ILE A 365 12.23 6.57 13.08
N ASP A 366 13.29 6.60 13.90
CA ASP A 366 13.24 7.26 15.22
C ASP A 366 12.88 8.76 15.15
N PRO A 367 13.41 9.55 14.19
CA PRO A 367 12.98 10.95 14.01
C PRO A 367 11.49 11.10 13.65
N ILE A 368 10.92 10.17 12.88
CA ILE A 368 9.49 10.16 12.54
C ILE A 368 8.66 9.92 13.78
N ILE A 369 9.03 8.91 14.59
CA ILE A 369 8.39 8.61 15.87
C ILE A 369 8.45 9.81 16.82
N ASP A 370 9.62 10.43 16.98
CA ASP A 370 9.80 11.60 17.84
C ASP A 370 8.97 12.80 17.38
N SER A 371 8.89 13.03 16.08
CA SER A 371 8.07 14.10 15.51
C SER A 371 6.59 13.89 15.81
N HIS A 372 6.09 12.68 15.59
CA HIS A 372 4.69 12.35 15.89
C HIS A 372 4.41 12.39 17.39
N TYR A 373 5.28 11.83 18.23
CA TYR A 373 5.13 11.89 19.68
C TYR A 373 4.99 13.33 20.17
N ASN A 374 5.88 14.22 19.74
CA ASN A 374 5.83 15.63 20.13
C ASN A 374 4.55 16.33 19.65
N LEU A 375 4.07 16.00 18.44
CA LEU A 375 2.85 16.55 17.88
C LEU A 375 1.61 16.12 18.68
N ILE A 376 1.49 14.82 19.01
CA ILE A 376 0.22 14.26 19.52
C ILE A 376 0.13 14.24 21.05
N LYS A 377 1.24 14.37 21.79
CA LYS A 377 1.31 14.16 23.24
C LYS A 377 0.20 14.88 24.03
N SER A 378 -0.02 16.15 23.77
CA SER A 378 -1.05 16.92 24.48
C SER A 378 -2.47 16.43 24.19
N SER A 379 -2.74 16.01 22.97
CA SER A 379 -4.04 15.46 22.56
C SER A 379 -4.30 14.08 23.16
N VAL A 380 -3.27 13.23 23.20
CA VAL A 380 -3.36 11.91 23.85
C VAL A 380 -3.61 12.04 25.35
N TYR A 381 -2.93 12.97 26.02
CA TYR A 381 -3.15 13.21 27.46
C TYR A 381 -4.56 13.74 27.76
N ALA A 382 -5.14 14.52 26.84
CA ALA A 382 -6.51 15.02 26.99
C ALA A 382 -7.58 13.95 26.72
N ASP A 383 -7.25 12.85 26.06
CA ASP A 383 -8.18 11.75 25.74
C ASP A 383 -8.45 10.89 26.97
N ASN A 384 -9.58 11.10 27.62
CA ASN A 384 -10.01 10.31 28.79
C ASN A 384 -10.62 8.95 28.41
N ASN A 385 -10.89 8.70 27.13
CA ASN A 385 -11.44 7.45 26.61
C ASN A 385 -10.38 6.51 26.03
N LYS A 386 -9.08 6.90 26.09
CA LYS A 386 -8.01 6.04 25.61
C LYS A 386 -7.90 4.74 26.40
N MET A 387 -7.43 3.69 25.76
CA MET A 387 -7.41 2.33 26.32
C MET A 387 -6.18 2.06 27.17
N TYR A 388 -5.20 2.96 27.19
CA TYR A 388 -3.94 2.87 27.91
C TYR A 388 -3.68 4.14 28.71
N THR A 389 -2.82 4.06 29.71
CA THR A 389 -2.47 5.22 30.55
C THR A 389 -1.49 6.17 29.82
N ASP A 390 -1.35 7.39 30.34
CA ASP A 390 -0.32 8.33 29.86
C ASP A 390 1.09 7.75 30.00
N ALA A 391 1.33 7.00 31.08
CA ALA A 391 2.61 6.34 31.29
C ALA A 391 2.87 5.22 30.28
N ASP A 392 1.84 4.46 29.88
CA ASP A 392 1.96 3.46 28.81
C ASP A 392 2.27 4.13 27.48
N PHE A 393 1.63 5.25 27.16
CA PHE A 393 1.90 6.05 25.98
C PHE A 393 3.36 6.54 25.94
N ASP A 394 3.84 7.18 27.01
CA ASP A 394 5.23 7.67 27.07
C ASP A 394 6.25 6.53 27.00
N ASN A 395 6.00 5.43 27.70
CA ASN A 395 6.91 4.29 27.75
C ASN A 395 6.97 3.54 26.42
N ASN A 396 5.83 3.37 25.72
CA ASN A 396 5.78 2.55 24.53
C ASN A 396 6.45 3.16 23.30
N ILE A 397 6.92 4.38 23.41
CA ILE A 397 7.79 4.99 22.40
C ILE A 397 9.13 4.23 22.30
N SER A 398 9.72 3.84 23.41
CA SER A 398 11.05 3.23 23.44
C SER A 398 11.12 1.91 24.21
N SER A 399 10.10 1.55 24.97
CA SER A 399 10.12 0.38 25.86
C SER A 399 8.84 -0.43 25.72
N ASN A 400 8.97 -1.72 25.94
CA ASN A 400 7.83 -2.62 25.97
C ASN A 400 6.92 -2.29 27.16
N VAL A 401 5.61 -2.39 26.95
CA VAL A 401 4.60 -2.30 28.01
C VAL A 401 3.81 -3.59 28.08
N SER A 402 3.28 -3.90 29.28
CA SER A 402 2.31 -4.97 29.41
C SER A 402 0.93 -4.44 29.03
N SER A 403 0.14 -5.21 28.31
CA SER A 403 -1.23 -4.81 27.99
C SER A 403 -2.08 -4.52 29.24
N GLY A 404 -1.74 -5.06 30.41
CA GLY A 404 -2.48 -4.84 31.65
C GLY A 404 -3.96 -5.16 31.50
N SER A 405 -4.80 -4.12 31.66
CA SER A 405 -6.25 -4.15 31.38
C SER A 405 -6.60 -3.69 29.95
N GLY A 406 -5.62 -3.28 29.17
CA GLY A 406 -5.82 -2.85 27.78
C GLY A 406 -6.04 -4.02 26.82
N PRO A 407 -6.45 -3.75 25.58
CA PRO A 407 -6.64 -4.78 24.57
C PRO A 407 -5.30 -5.40 24.12
N GLY A 408 -5.33 -6.65 23.69
CA GLY A 408 -4.19 -7.32 23.05
C GLY A 408 -3.56 -8.45 23.85
N GLY A 409 -3.48 -8.37 25.16
CA GLY A 409 -2.85 -9.39 26.02
C GLY A 409 -1.33 -9.55 25.82
N GLY A 410 -0.56 -9.74 26.88
CA GLY A 410 0.88 -9.98 26.78
C GLY A 410 1.74 -8.71 26.67
N THR A 411 2.87 -8.84 26.00
CA THR A 411 3.84 -7.76 25.79
C THR A 411 3.51 -6.98 24.51
N ILE A 412 3.42 -5.66 24.62
CA ILE A 412 3.33 -4.74 23.49
C ILE A 412 4.70 -4.08 23.32
N TYR A 413 5.34 -4.33 22.18
CA TYR A 413 6.69 -3.83 21.92
C TYR A 413 6.73 -2.31 21.82
N GLY A 414 7.74 -1.69 22.40
CA GLY A 414 8.04 -0.28 22.19
C GLY A 414 8.49 -0.04 20.75
N LEU A 415 8.08 1.07 20.16
CA LEU A 415 8.33 1.32 18.73
C LEU A 415 9.82 1.29 18.40
N LYS A 416 10.64 2.10 19.09
CA LYS A 416 12.09 2.19 18.84
C LYS A 416 12.82 0.90 19.22
N SER A 417 12.45 0.27 20.33
CA SER A 417 13.08 -0.99 20.75
C SER A 417 12.74 -2.15 19.80
N PHE A 418 11.55 -2.16 19.22
CA PHE A 418 11.18 -3.11 18.19
C PHE A 418 12.08 -2.95 16.94
N ILE A 419 12.16 -1.72 16.39
CA ILE A 419 13.00 -1.43 15.22
C ILE A 419 14.44 -1.86 15.45
N SER A 420 15.07 -1.40 16.55
CA SER A 420 16.46 -1.75 16.86
C SER A 420 16.68 -3.27 16.97
N SER A 421 15.78 -3.99 17.63
CA SER A 421 15.89 -5.44 17.81
C SER A 421 15.68 -6.18 16.47
N ARG A 422 14.72 -5.73 15.68
CA ARG A 422 14.38 -6.34 14.39
C ARG A 422 15.51 -6.12 13.37
N VAL A 423 16.04 -4.90 13.26
CA VAL A 423 17.19 -4.58 12.41
C VAL A 423 18.39 -5.45 12.77
N SER A 424 18.74 -5.54 14.06
CA SER A 424 19.87 -6.35 14.51
C SER A 424 19.72 -7.85 14.18
N TYR A 425 18.50 -8.37 14.19
CA TYR A 425 18.24 -9.74 13.75
C TYR A 425 18.42 -9.88 12.24
N LEU A 426 17.80 -8.99 11.45
CA LEU A 426 17.79 -9.06 9.99
C LEU A 426 19.19 -8.88 9.39
N GLU A 427 20.01 -8.00 9.93
CA GLU A 427 21.43 -7.84 9.56
C GLU A 427 22.27 -9.11 9.82
N GLY A 428 21.82 -9.97 10.73
CA GLY A 428 22.43 -11.28 11.00
C GLY A 428 21.96 -12.40 10.06
N GLU A 429 20.77 -12.24 9.46
CA GLU A 429 20.17 -13.27 8.57
C GLU A 429 20.44 -12.99 7.08
N ILE A 430 20.59 -11.73 6.70
CA ILE A 430 20.83 -11.32 5.31
C ILE A 430 22.14 -10.55 5.21
N ASP A 431 23.06 -11.04 4.40
CA ASP A 431 24.25 -10.28 3.98
C ASP A 431 23.90 -9.47 2.73
N CYS A 432 23.45 -8.22 2.95
CA CYS A 432 23.07 -7.34 1.85
C CYS A 432 24.24 -6.94 0.96
N ASP A 433 25.48 -6.96 1.47
CA ASP A 433 26.68 -6.69 0.65
C ASP A 433 26.90 -7.80 -0.38
N ASP A 434 26.60 -9.06 -0.01
CA ASP A 434 26.68 -10.19 -0.95
C ASP A 434 25.54 -10.19 -1.98
N ILE A 435 24.35 -9.69 -1.61
CA ILE A 435 23.19 -9.61 -2.52
C ILE A 435 23.37 -8.46 -3.52
N VAL A 436 23.93 -7.34 -3.10
CA VAL A 436 24.17 -6.13 -3.90
C VAL A 436 25.55 -6.16 -4.56
N SER A 437 26.30 -7.26 -4.49
CA SER A 437 27.64 -7.30 -5.06
C SER A 437 27.62 -6.99 -6.57
N VAL A 438 28.09 -5.79 -6.89
CA VAL A 438 28.03 -5.13 -8.20
C VAL A 438 28.92 -5.83 -9.26
N GLU A 439 29.78 -6.75 -8.87
CA GLU A 439 30.70 -7.41 -9.81
C GLU A 439 30.04 -8.38 -10.79
N ASP A 440 28.84 -8.92 -10.44
CA ASP A 440 28.08 -9.82 -11.33
C ASP A 440 27.01 -9.10 -12.18
N MET A 441 26.72 -7.84 -11.88
CA MET A 441 25.63 -7.09 -12.53
C MET A 441 26.01 -6.40 -13.84
N ASP A 442 27.28 -6.27 -14.16
CA ASP A 442 27.75 -5.46 -15.30
C ASP A 442 27.82 -6.21 -16.64
N LYS A 443 27.46 -7.50 -16.67
CA LYS A 443 27.59 -8.31 -17.89
C LYS A 443 26.26 -8.98 -18.23
N VAL A 444 25.55 -8.42 -19.19
CA VAL A 444 24.53 -9.20 -19.92
C VAL A 444 25.28 -10.29 -20.69
N GLU A 445 25.30 -11.50 -20.15
CA GLU A 445 25.88 -12.68 -20.80
C GLU A 445 24.73 -13.53 -21.39
N ASN A 446 25.03 -14.27 -22.44
CA ASN A 446 24.14 -15.24 -23.07
C ASN A 446 22.74 -14.70 -23.42
N LEU A 447 22.67 -13.48 -24.03
CA LEU A 447 21.42 -12.95 -24.52
C LEU A 447 20.83 -13.88 -25.59
N GLU A 448 19.71 -14.47 -25.30
CA GLU A 448 18.93 -15.31 -26.21
C GLU A 448 17.61 -14.62 -26.57
N LEU A 449 17.24 -14.67 -27.85
CA LEU A 449 15.95 -14.22 -28.37
C LEU A 449 15.33 -15.33 -29.22
N PHE A 450 14.15 -15.80 -28.82
CA PHE A 450 13.44 -16.85 -29.54
C PHE A 450 11.90 -16.74 -29.35
N PRO A 451 11.11 -17.26 -30.31
CA PRO A 451 11.55 -17.71 -31.64
C PRO A 451 12.01 -16.54 -32.52
N ASN A 452 12.92 -16.81 -33.45
CA ASN A 452 13.28 -15.87 -34.50
C ASN A 452 13.40 -16.64 -35.82
N PRO A 453 12.49 -16.45 -36.79
CA PRO A 453 11.38 -15.48 -36.82
C PRO A 453 10.26 -15.73 -35.80
N ALA A 454 9.62 -14.65 -35.36
CA ALA A 454 8.47 -14.66 -34.47
C ALA A 454 7.15 -14.39 -35.24
N SER A 455 6.01 -14.81 -34.66
CA SER A 455 4.68 -14.53 -35.19
C SER A 455 3.73 -13.90 -34.17
N GLU A 456 3.78 -14.35 -32.92
CA GLU A 456 2.87 -13.91 -31.85
C GLU A 456 3.62 -13.32 -30.66
N GLN A 457 4.72 -13.98 -30.23
CA GLN A 457 5.48 -13.61 -29.05
C GLN A 457 6.97 -13.85 -29.28
N ILE A 458 7.82 -13.05 -28.64
CA ILE A 458 9.25 -13.34 -28.46
C ILE A 458 9.54 -13.52 -26.98
N THR A 459 10.46 -14.42 -26.67
CA THR A 459 11.05 -14.57 -25.34
C THR A 459 12.48 -14.05 -25.41
N LEU A 460 12.79 -13.14 -24.50
CA LEU A 460 14.14 -12.66 -24.25
C LEU A 460 14.64 -13.37 -23.00
N LYS A 461 15.88 -13.93 -23.04
CA LYS A 461 16.55 -14.48 -21.87
C LYS A 461 17.97 -13.94 -21.83
N TRP A 462 18.47 -13.69 -20.65
CA TRP A 462 19.85 -13.26 -20.44
C TRP A 462 20.36 -13.82 -19.12
N GLU A 463 21.65 -13.96 -19.01
CA GLU A 463 22.33 -14.29 -17.76
C GLU A 463 23.02 -13.03 -17.27
N ASN A 464 22.96 -12.78 -15.96
CA ASN A 464 23.55 -11.63 -15.30
C ASN A 464 23.14 -10.28 -15.93
N GLY A 465 22.64 -9.39 -15.16
CA GLY A 465 22.22 -8.05 -15.60
C GLY A 465 21.01 -7.56 -14.83
N VAL A 466 21.20 -6.49 -14.09
CA VAL A 466 20.17 -5.79 -13.31
C VAL A 466 20.06 -4.37 -13.83
N GLY A 467 18.88 -3.79 -13.75
CA GLY A 467 18.64 -2.42 -14.20
C GLY A 467 18.81 -2.25 -15.72
N LEU A 468 18.28 -3.18 -16.51
CA LEU A 468 18.39 -3.14 -17.97
C LEU A 468 17.34 -2.20 -18.55
N ASP A 469 17.74 -1.30 -19.43
CA ASP A 469 16.81 -0.59 -20.33
C ASP A 469 16.72 -1.40 -21.64
N ILE A 470 15.57 -2.05 -21.86
CA ILE A 470 15.25 -2.85 -23.04
C ILE A 470 14.42 -2.01 -23.99
N LYS A 471 14.94 -1.75 -25.17
CA LYS A 471 14.23 -1.06 -26.25
C LYS A 471 14.13 -1.92 -27.49
N ILE A 472 12.99 -1.91 -28.15
CA ILE A 472 12.83 -2.51 -29.45
C ILE A 472 12.42 -1.42 -30.45
N LEU A 473 13.18 -1.34 -31.54
CA LEU A 473 13.00 -0.36 -32.60
C LEU A 473 12.57 -1.09 -33.87
N ASP A 474 11.71 -0.48 -34.68
CA ASP A 474 11.40 -0.97 -36.02
C ASP A 474 12.57 -0.69 -37.00
N SER A 475 12.47 -1.13 -38.23
CA SER A 475 13.46 -0.92 -39.28
C SER A 475 13.70 0.55 -39.65
N LYS A 476 12.87 1.47 -39.16
CA LYS A 476 13.02 2.92 -39.33
C LYS A 476 13.61 3.60 -38.11
N GLY A 477 13.93 2.83 -37.05
CA GLY A 477 14.42 3.35 -35.78
C GLY A 477 13.34 3.92 -34.87
N VAL A 478 12.06 3.65 -35.14
CA VAL A 478 10.96 4.08 -34.27
C VAL A 478 10.84 3.10 -33.11
N LEU A 479 10.76 3.62 -31.89
CA LEU A 479 10.57 2.84 -30.67
C LEU A 479 9.17 2.21 -30.71
N VAL A 480 9.10 0.88 -30.61
CA VAL A 480 7.87 0.10 -30.60
C VAL A 480 7.62 -0.61 -29.27
N TYR A 481 8.68 -0.75 -28.45
CA TYR A 481 8.59 -1.33 -27.13
C TYR A 481 9.72 -0.82 -26.24
N GLN A 482 9.42 -0.56 -24.97
CA GLN A 482 10.44 -0.27 -23.94
C GLN A 482 10.00 -0.90 -22.63
N ASN A 483 10.97 -1.47 -21.92
CA ASN A 483 10.79 -2.00 -20.57
C ASN A 483 12.12 -1.89 -19.81
N ASN A 484 12.01 -1.66 -18.50
CA ASN A 484 13.16 -1.59 -17.59
C ASN A 484 13.02 -2.69 -16.53
N PRO A 485 13.20 -3.97 -16.90
CA PRO A 485 13.13 -5.05 -15.91
C PRO A 485 14.33 -4.95 -14.97
N GLU A 486 14.07 -4.70 -13.71
CA GLU A 486 15.17 -4.50 -12.76
C GLU A 486 15.76 -5.82 -12.25
N TYR A 487 14.96 -6.90 -12.14
CA TYR A 487 15.36 -8.10 -11.40
C TYR A 487 15.00 -9.44 -12.06
N ILE A 488 14.59 -9.44 -13.31
CA ILE A 488 14.30 -10.67 -14.04
C ILE A 488 15.34 -10.91 -15.12
N ASN A 489 15.60 -12.16 -15.45
CA ASN A 489 16.51 -12.59 -16.52
C ASN A 489 15.76 -13.23 -17.71
N SER A 490 14.46 -13.07 -17.76
CA SER A 490 13.61 -13.50 -18.88
C SER A 490 12.39 -12.58 -19.01
N LEU A 491 12.08 -12.19 -20.24
CA LEU A 491 10.94 -11.33 -20.57
C LEU A 491 10.24 -11.86 -21.82
N ASN A 492 8.91 -11.98 -21.75
CA ASN A 492 8.08 -12.26 -22.91
C ASN A 492 7.48 -10.97 -23.45
N VAL A 493 7.60 -10.74 -24.74
CA VAL A 493 7.03 -9.57 -25.42
C VAL A 493 6.03 -10.06 -26.45
N ASP A 494 4.80 -9.61 -26.32
CA ASP A 494 3.76 -9.83 -27.33
C ASP A 494 4.06 -8.99 -28.58
N VAL A 495 4.13 -9.63 -29.73
CA VAL A 495 4.41 -9.00 -31.02
C VAL A 495 3.30 -9.26 -32.03
N ASP A 496 2.15 -9.80 -31.60
CA ASP A 496 1.04 -10.15 -32.48
C ASP A 496 0.47 -8.93 -33.25
N SER A 497 0.47 -7.75 -32.63
CA SER A 497 0.01 -6.51 -33.27
C SER A 497 1.05 -5.85 -34.19
N TRP A 498 2.33 -6.31 -34.20
CA TRP A 498 3.41 -5.65 -34.93
C TRP A 498 3.43 -6.05 -36.40
N ALA A 499 3.92 -5.17 -37.26
CA ALA A 499 4.00 -5.45 -38.71
C ALA A 499 5.07 -6.50 -39.01
N THR A 500 4.87 -7.29 -40.05
CA THR A 500 5.93 -8.14 -40.63
C THR A 500 7.12 -7.28 -41.02
N GLY A 501 8.32 -7.64 -40.54
CA GLY A 501 9.53 -6.86 -40.76
C GLY A 501 10.68 -7.22 -39.86
N ILE A 502 11.74 -6.41 -39.92
CA ILE A 502 12.95 -6.54 -39.10
C ILE A 502 12.86 -5.54 -37.95
N TYR A 503 13.24 -6.01 -36.76
CA TYR A 503 13.26 -5.23 -35.53
C TYR A 503 14.63 -5.31 -34.86
N HIS A 504 15.00 -4.25 -34.17
CA HIS A 504 16.28 -4.11 -33.46
C HIS A 504 16.01 -4.04 -31.97
N LEU A 505 16.44 -5.06 -31.25
CA LEU A 505 16.46 -5.13 -29.81
C LEU A 505 17.73 -4.46 -29.30
N VAL A 506 17.63 -3.56 -28.34
CA VAL A 506 18.75 -2.88 -27.69
C VAL A 506 18.61 -3.06 -26.17
N PHE A 507 19.63 -3.63 -25.56
CA PHE A 507 19.81 -3.70 -24.12
C PHE A 507 20.84 -2.65 -23.70
N THR A 508 20.51 -1.84 -22.71
CA THR A 508 21.44 -0.91 -22.11
C THR A 508 21.48 -1.19 -20.60
N SER A 509 22.65 -1.53 -20.07
CA SER A 509 22.85 -1.72 -18.64
C SER A 509 22.99 -0.39 -17.90
N SER A 510 22.87 -0.41 -16.59
CA SER A 510 22.99 0.77 -15.72
C SER A 510 24.31 1.52 -15.88
N ASN A 511 25.40 0.83 -16.24
CA ASN A 511 26.71 1.43 -16.52
C ASN A 511 26.83 2.01 -17.94
N GLY A 512 25.77 1.97 -18.76
CA GLY A 512 25.75 2.50 -20.13
C GLY A 512 26.30 1.54 -21.19
N THR A 513 26.66 0.30 -20.85
CA THR A 513 27.04 -0.73 -21.84
C THR A 513 25.81 -1.17 -22.61
N ALA A 514 25.85 -1.12 -23.94
CA ALA A 514 24.75 -1.52 -24.80
C ALA A 514 25.08 -2.78 -25.62
N LYS A 515 24.12 -3.71 -25.69
CA LYS A 515 24.12 -4.83 -26.64
C LYS A 515 22.91 -4.72 -27.56
N SER A 516 23.04 -5.13 -28.80
CA SER A 516 21.93 -5.14 -29.74
C SER A 516 21.81 -6.48 -30.46
N GLN A 517 20.60 -6.88 -30.75
CA GLN A 517 20.28 -8.08 -31.54
C GLN A 517 19.14 -7.78 -32.51
N THR A 518 19.19 -8.40 -33.67
CA THR A 518 18.14 -8.23 -34.70
C THR A 518 17.27 -9.47 -34.77
N PHE A 519 15.97 -9.28 -34.88
CA PHE A 519 15.02 -10.36 -35.11
C PHE A 519 13.99 -9.99 -36.19
N SER A 520 13.25 -10.97 -36.66
CA SER A 520 12.23 -10.75 -37.69
C SER A 520 10.87 -11.28 -37.25
N ILE A 521 9.83 -10.55 -37.66
CA ILE A 521 8.44 -10.99 -37.54
C ILE A 521 7.97 -11.45 -38.93
N LEU A 522 7.45 -12.68 -38.97
CA LEU A 522 6.87 -13.27 -40.16
C LEU A 522 5.44 -13.75 -39.84
N ARG A 523 4.49 -13.40 -40.72
CA ARG A 523 3.09 -13.85 -40.64
C ARG A 523 2.68 -14.46 -41.99
#